data_1d8395f773b3702c58152a7e332b9100
#
_entry.id   1d8395f773b3702c58152a7e332b9100
#
_cell.length_a   1.000
_cell.length_b   1.000
_cell.length_c   1.000
_cell.angle_alpha   90.00
_cell.angle_beta   90.00
_cell.angle_gamma   90.00
#
_symmetry.space_group_name_H-M   'P 1'
#
loop_
_entity.id
_entity.type
_entity.pdbx_description
1 polymer ?
#
loop_
_entity_poly.entity_id
_entity_poly.type
_entity_poly.pdbx_seq_one_letter_code
_entity_poly.pdbx_strand_id
1 'polypeptide(L)'
;MSAYVSLTDLFSLGIGPSSSHTVGPMRAAADFVDDLQASGRLDRVDTVDCVLYGALAATGIGHGTPDAVVAGLAGARPETCDPEDVRGAWRRLGDGATVVLGGKHPVVVRERDVVFAPLTRMPLHTNALRLRAFDGARSTVADRVFYSVGDGFVVPEDAESSVVENRPAVPFPFTTACELLKICDATGMSIADVAEANEAALIGADRIAESVDRVWSAMVSCIEAGVATEGRLPGGLDVARRAPGLFRRLGSAGHDAIGSLVKANASISGAEAGCQGEVGSACAMAAGALCAVLGGKPAQVEYAAEIAMEHHLGLTCDPVGGLVQIPCIERNGIAAVTALSAARMALGGDGTHVVSLDTVIETMRQTGLDMSDKYKETSTGGLALNVVIC
;
A
#
# COMPACT_ATOMS: atom_id res chain seq x y z
N MET A 1 -15.74 17.81 6.07
CA MET A 1 -14.37 17.48 6.52
C MET A 1 -13.44 17.66 5.35
N SER A 2 -12.17 17.97 5.53
CA SER A 2 -11.21 18.10 4.42
C SER A 2 -10.87 16.73 3.82
N ALA A 3 -10.65 16.68 2.50
CA ALA A 3 -10.10 15.52 1.82
C ALA A 3 -8.57 15.39 1.98
N TYR A 4 -7.91 16.40 2.59
CA TYR A 4 -6.46 16.39 2.74
C TYR A 4 -6.01 15.21 3.62
N VAL A 5 -5.14 14.39 3.08
CA VAL A 5 -4.50 13.26 3.77
C VAL A 5 -3.03 13.62 4.01
N SER A 6 -2.53 13.44 5.22
CA SER A 6 -1.12 13.69 5.54
C SER A 6 -0.19 12.79 4.72
N LEU A 7 1.00 13.28 4.41
CA LEU A 7 2.06 12.51 3.77
C LEU A 7 2.35 11.19 4.52
N THR A 8 2.32 11.23 5.85
CA THR A 8 2.56 10.06 6.71
C THR A 8 1.43 9.04 6.70
N ASP A 9 0.23 9.45 6.27
CA ASP A 9 -0.92 8.57 6.10
C ASP A 9 -1.09 8.13 4.63
N LEU A 10 -0.51 8.89 3.69
CA LEU A 10 -0.53 8.56 2.27
C LEU A 10 0.55 7.52 1.92
N PHE A 11 1.76 7.68 2.46
CA PHE A 11 2.89 6.78 2.23
C PHE A 11 3.20 5.96 3.46
N SER A 12 3.20 4.65 3.31
CA SER A 12 3.64 3.70 4.32
C SER A 12 4.97 3.09 3.91
N LEU A 13 6.00 3.29 4.71
CA LEU A 13 7.29 2.61 4.49
C LEU A 13 7.17 1.15 4.89
N GLY A 14 7.80 0.27 4.10
CA GLY A 14 7.79 -1.15 4.40
C GLY A 14 8.55 -1.97 3.37
N ILE A 15 8.56 -3.28 3.60
CA ILE A 15 9.17 -4.25 2.69
C ILE A 15 8.15 -4.79 1.69
N GLY A 16 8.66 -5.19 0.49
CA GLY A 16 7.83 -5.91 -0.48
C GLY A 16 7.63 -7.39 -0.12
N PRO A 17 6.85 -8.11 -0.95
CA PRO A 17 6.35 -7.63 -2.25
C PRO A 17 4.98 -6.92 -2.21
N SER A 18 4.26 -6.91 -1.08
CA SER A 18 2.89 -6.36 -1.04
C SER A 18 2.64 -5.57 0.24
N SER A 19 2.00 -4.39 0.12
CA SER A 19 1.57 -3.61 1.28
C SER A 19 0.49 -4.34 2.08
N SER A 20 -0.52 -4.90 1.42
CA SER A 20 -1.64 -5.59 2.07
C SER A 20 -1.28 -6.98 2.58
N HIS A 21 -0.41 -7.72 1.88
CA HIS A 21 -0.11 -9.13 2.18
C HIS A 21 1.21 -9.36 2.92
N THR A 22 2.09 -8.35 2.98
CA THR A 22 3.37 -8.43 3.69
C THR A 22 3.45 -7.41 4.82
N VAL A 23 3.33 -6.10 4.50
CA VAL A 23 3.48 -5.01 5.49
C VAL A 23 2.36 -5.07 6.54
N GLY A 24 1.10 -5.15 6.12
CA GLY A 24 -0.03 -5.21 7.03
C GLY A 24 0.04 -6.39 8.00
N PRO A 25 0.18 -7.64 7.54
CA PRO A 25 0.33 -8.80 8.42
C PRO A 25 1.53 -8.74 9.39
N MET A 26 2.67 -8.20 8.95
CA MET A 26 3.82 -7.98 9.83
C MET A 26 3.50 -6.98 10.93
N ARG A 27 2.87 -5.85 10.57
CA ARG A 27 2.44 -4.82 11.50
C ARG A 27 1.43 -5.37 12.50
N ALA A 28 0.40 -6.07 12.03
CA ALA A 28 -0.60 -6.72 12.88
C ALA A 28 0.03 -7.67 13.91
N ALA A 29 1.01 -8.47 13.49
CA ALA A 29 1.68 -9.41 14.37
C ALA A 29 2.56 -8.69 15.41
N ALA A 30 3.25 -7.63 15.03
CA ALA A 30 4.04 -6.83 15.95
C ALA A 30 3.16 -6.05 16.94
N ASP A 31 2.04 -5.46 16.47
CA ASP A 31 1.08 -4.76 17.32
C ASP A 31 0.41 -5.71 18.33
N PHE A 32 0.11 -6.94 17.92
CA PHE A 32 -0.38 -7.98 18.83
C PHE A 32 0.59 -8.26 19.98
N VAL A 33 1.89 -8.33 19.70
CA VAL A 33 2.91 -8.54 20.72
C VAL A 33 3.09 -7.30 21.60
N ASP A 34 3.03 -6.11 21.03
CA ASP A 34 3.07 -4.86 21.79
C ASP A 34 1.88 -4.74 22.76
N ASP A 35 0.68 -5.13 22.34
CA ASP A 35 -0.52 -5.19 23.20
C ASP A 35 -0.34 -6.18 24.37
N LEU A 36 0.24 -7.35 24.12
CA LEU A 36 0.57 -8.32 25.15
C LEU A 36 1.56 -7.74 26.16
N GLN A 37 2.57 -7.04 25.68
CA GLN A 37 3.58 -6.40 26.51
C GLN A 37 2.99 -5.24 27.33
N ALA A 38 2.25 -4.34 26.70
CA ALA A 38 1.64 -3.19 27.34
C ALA A 38 0.64 -3.60 28.43
N SER A 39 -0.07 -4.72 28.23
CA SER A 39 -0.99 -5.29 29.23
C SER A 39 -0.33 -6.18 30.29
N GLY A 40 1.00 -6.35 30.27
CA GLY A 40 1.73 -7.19 31.21
C GLY A 40 1.40 -8.70 31.09
N ARG A 41 0.95 -9.15 29.90
CA ARG A 41 0.55 -10.54 29.67
C ARG A 41 1.57 -11.35 28.88
N LEU A 42 2.61 -10.71 28.36
CA LEU A 42 3.61 -11.35 27.47
C LEU A 42 4.28 -12.57 28.13
N ASP A 43 4.68 -12.46 29.40
CA ASP A 43 5.35 -13.53 30.14
C ASP A 43 4.48 -14.76 30.43
N ARG A 44 3.17 -14.66 30.19
CA ARG A 44 2.21 -15.75 30.35
C ARG A 44 2.03 -16.57 29.08
N VAL A 45 2.57 -16.11 27.95
CA VAL A 45 2.39 -16.75 26.65
C VAL A 45 3.34 -17.95 26.54
N ASP A 46 2.78 -19.11 26.27
CA ASP A 46 3.52 -20.35 26.03
C ASP A 46 3.50 -20.76 24.55
N THR A 47 2.38 -20.49 23.86
CA THR A 47 2.23 -20.75 22.43
C THR A 47 1.41 -19.64 21.74
N VAL A 48 1.69 -19.44 20.43
CA VAL A 48 0.95 -18.52 19.56
C VAL A 48 0.51 -19.27 18.32
N ASP A 49 -0.72 -19.02 17.86
CA ASP A 49 -1.16 -19.40 16.51
C ASP A 49 -1.68 -18.20 15.71
N CYS A 50 -1.67 -18.36 14.40
CA CYS A 50 -2.18 -17.38 13.44
C CYS A 50 -3.12 -18.08 12.46
N VAL A 51 -4.29 -17.49 12.20
CA VAL A 51 -5.18 -17.92 11.11
C VAL A 51 -5.26 -16.81 10.08
N LEU A 52 -4.86 -17.10 8.86
CA LEU A 52 -5.01 -16.23 7.69
C LEU A 52 -6.34 -16.53 7.02
N TYR A 53 -7.09 -15.47 6.66
CA TYR A 53 -8.41 -15.58 6.03
C TYR A 53 -8.43 -14.97 4.64
N GLY A 54 -9.40 -15.40 3.82
CA GLY A 54 -9.72 -14.82 2.51
C GLY A 54 -8.49 -14.67 1.61
N ALA A 55 -8.24 -13.47 1.12
CA ALA A 55 -7.13 -13.22 0.19
C ALA A 55 -5.75 -13.42 0.83
N LEU A 56 -5.56 -13.08 2.12
CA LEU A 56 -4.30 -13.37 2.82
C LEU A 56 -3.97 -14.86 2.86
N ALA A 57 -4.97 -15.73 2.93
CA ALA A 57 -4.77 -17.17 2.88
C ALA A 57 -4.59 -17.68 1.44
N ALA A 58 -5.35 -17.14 0.48
CA ALA A 58 -5.36 -17.62 -0.90
C ALA A 58 -4.04 -17.35 -1.63
N THR A 59 -3.44 -16.19 -1.42
CA THR A 59 -2.23 -15.74 -2.14
C THR A 59 -1.04 -15.46 -1.23
N GLY A 60 -1.22 -15.61 0.09
CA GLY A 60 -0.25 -15.21 1.10
C GLY A 60 1.10 -15.90 1.04
N ILE A 61 1.15 -17.16 0.60
CA ILE A 61 2.44 -17.88 0.46
C ILE A 61 3.33 -17.16 -0.57
N GLY A 62 2.76 -16.80 -1.72
CA GLY A 62 3.49 -16.09 -2.78
C GLY A 62 3.95 -14.68 -2.40
N HIS A 63 3.23 -14.04 -1.49
CA HIS A 63 3.55 -12.71 -0.96
C HIS A 63 4.38 -12.73 0.33
N GLY A 64 4.78 -13.91 0.83
CA GLY A 64 5.53 -14.02 2.08
C GLY A 64 4.73 -13.62 3.33
N THR A 65 3.39 -13.69 3.29
CA THR A 65 2.53 -13.35 4.43
C THR A 65 2.88 -14.15 5.70
N PRO A 66 3.09 -15.48 5.64
CA PRO A 66 3.49 -16.23 6.82
C PRO A 66 4.85 -15.82 7.38
N ASP A 67 5.80 -15.50 6.49
CA ASP A 67 7.13 -15.01 6.88
C ASP A 67 7.01 -13.66 7.61
N ALA A 68 6.19 -12.76 7.07
CA ALA A 68 5.92 -11.45 7.64
C ALA A 68 5.26 -11.55 9.04
N VAL A 69 4.31 -12.46 9.22
CA VAL A 69 3.68 -12.73 10.53
C VAL A 69 4.73 -13.20 11.54
N VAL A 70 5.56 -14.16 11.17
CA VAL A 70 6.60 -14.70 12.08
C VAL A 70 7.61 -13.62 12.45
N ALA A 71 8.06 -12.81 11.49
CA ALA A 71 8.97 -11.71 11.73
C ALA A 71 8.34 -10.63 12.64
N GLY A 72 7.06 -10.29 12.40
CA GLY A 72 6.33 -9.35 13.25
C GLY A 72 6.15 -9.86 14.68
N LEU A 73 5.85 -11.14 14.89
CA LEU A 73 5.84 -11.75 16.22
C LEU A 73 7.20 -11.64 16.92
N ALA A 74 8.29 -11.75 16.18
CA ALA A 74 9.65 -11.54 16.72
C ALA A 74 9.97 -10.07 17.02
N GLY A 75 9.09 -9.13 16.68
CA GLY A 75 9.26 -7.70 16.90
C GLY A 75 9.83 -6.91 15.71
N ALA A 76 9.96 -7.56 14.54
CA ALA A 76 10.36 -6.84 13.34
C ALA A 76 9.27 -5.85 12.91
N ARG A 77 9.69 -4.66 12.44
CA ARG A 77 8.82 -3.63 11.90
C ARG A 77 9.10 -3.47 10.41
N PRO A 78 8.07 -3.38 9.57
CA PRO A 78 8.25 -3.29 8.12
C PRO A 78 9.08 -2.08 7.68
N GLU A 79 9.09 -1.00 8.48
CA GLU A 79 9.82 0.24 8.21
C GLU A 79 11.35 0.11 8.39
N THR A 80 11.82 -0.87 9.16
CA THR A 80 13.21 -0.92 9.62
C THR A 80 13.87 -2.30 9.50
N CYS A 81 13.09 -3.35 9.20
CA CYS A 81 13.65 -4.70 9.11
C CYS A 81 14.43 -4.91 7.82
N ASP A 82 15.41 -5.82 7.87
CA ASP A 82 16.06 -6.34 6.68
C ASP A 82 15.14 -7.36 5.99
N PRO A 83 14.78 -7.19 4.70
CA PRO A 83 13.99 -8.16 3.96
C PRO A 83 14.57 -9.58 3.93
N GLU A 84 15.89 -9.72 4.00
CA GLU A 84 16.56 -11.04 4.03
C GLU A 84 16.30 -11.79 5.34
N ASP A 85 16.18 -11.10 6.47
CA ASP A 85 15.85 -11.70 7.76
C ASP A 85 14.43 -12.24 7.78
N VAL A 86 13.51 -11.56 7.06
CA VAL A 86 12.10 -11.96 6.95
C VAL A 86 11.93 -13.17 6.04
N ARG A 87 12.62 -13.18 4.91
CA ARG A 87 12.47 -14.22 3.88
C ARG A 87 12.71 -15.63 4.43
N GLY A 88 11.69 -16.50 4.29
CA GLY A 88 11.74 -17.89 4.73
C GLY A 88 11.58 -18.08 6.25
N ALA A 89 11.23 -17.05 7.02
CA ALA A 89 11.06 -17.12 8.47
C ALA A 89 10.05 -18.21 8.88
N TRP A 90 8.92 -18.31 8.18
CA TRP A 90 7.93 -19.33 8.42
C TRP A 90 8.44 -20.75 8.17
N ARG A 91 9.10 -20.99 7.03
CA ARG A 91 9.63 -22.30 6.69
C ARG A 91 10.73 -22.76 7.66
N ARG A 92 11.49 -21.83 8.23
CA ARG A 92 12.51 -22.14 9.25
C ARG A 92 11.91 -22.63 10.56
N LEU A 93 10.61 -22.44 10.80
CA LEU A 93 9.94 -22.97 12.00
C LEU A 93 9.87 -24.50 12.01
N GLY A 94 9.65 -25.15 10.86
CA GLY A 94 9.52 -26.60 10.74
C GLY A 94 8.56 -27.19 11.79
N ASP A 95 8.97 -28.24 12.47
CA ASP A 95 8.21 -28.90 13.56
C ASP A 95 8.27 -28.14 14.90
N GLY A 96 9.01 -27.05 14.97
CA GLY A 96 9.09 -26.13 16.12
C GLY A 96 10.42 -25.42 16.24
N ALA A 97 10.36 -24.08 16.22
CA ALA A 97 11.49 -23.21 16.48
C ALA A 97 11.15 -22.18 17.54
N THR A 98 12.18 -21.73 18.26
CA THR A 98 12.01 -20.64 19.23
C THR A 98 11.86 -19.31 18.50
N VAL A 99 10.74 -18.64 18.68
CA VAL A 99 10.51 -17.24 18.31
C VAL A 99 10.52 -16.41 19.59
N VAL A 100 11.34 -15.37 19.61
CA VAL A 100 11.41 -14.47 20.78
C VAL A 100 10.43 -13.33 20.56
N LEU A 101 9.22 -13.45 21.14
CA LEU A 101 8.14 -12.46 20.99
C LEU A 101 8.63 -11.06 21.40
N GLY A 102 8.56 -10.11 20.46
CA GLY A 102 9.02 -8.73 20.67
C GLY A 102 10.48 -8.61 21.09
N GLY A 103 11.30 -9.61 20.78
CA GLY A 103 12.69 -9.67 21.23
C GLY A 103 12.89 -9.95 22.73
N LYS A 104 11.83 -10.37 23.47
CA LYS A 104 11.86 -10.46 24.95
C LYS A 104 11.45 -11.81 25.51
N HIS A 105 10.41 -12.43 24.95
CA HIS A 105 9.83 -13.65 25.53
C HIS A 105 9.88 -14.82 24.55
N PRO A 106 10.67 -15.89 24.85
CA PRO A 106 10.82 -17.04 23.94
C PRO A 106 9.60 -17.95 24.00
N VAL A 107 9.04 -18.28 22.84
CA VAL A 107 7.96 -19.27 22.68
C VAL A 107 8.28 -20.23 21.55
N VAL A 108 7.74 -21.45 21.58
CA VAL A 108 7.87 -22.40 20.47
C VAL A 108 6.73 -22.19 19.49
N VAL A 109 7.06 -21.84 18.25
CA VAL A 109 6.11 -21.72 17.14
C VAL A 109 6.47 -22.75 16.07
N ARG A 110 5.47 -23.29 15.39
CA ARG A 110 5.61 -24.31 14.35
C ARG A 110 5.06 -23.80 13.03
N GLU A 111 5.52 -24.34 11.93
CA GLU A 111 4.97 -24.03 10.62
C GLU A 111 3.44 -24.21 10.56
N ARG A 112 2.94 -25.29 11.18
CA ARG A 112 1.49 -25.61 11.25
C ARG A 112 0.66 -24.70 12.16
N ASP A 113 1.29 -23.87 12.99
CA ASP A 113 0.60 -22.91 13.85
C ASP A 113 0.15 -21.68 13.04
N VAL A 114 0.60 -21.56 11.77
CA VAL A 114 0.04 -20.64 10.78
C VAL A 114 -0.93 -21.41 9.88
N VAL A 115 -2.21 -21.13 10.03
CA VAL A 115 -3.32 -21.84 9.37
C VAL A 115 -3.90 -20.99 8.25
N PHE A 116 -4.24 -21.62 7.13
CA PHE A 116 -4.80 -20.96 5.95
C PHE A 116 -6.28 -21.30 5.80
N ALA A 117 -7.14 -20.29 5.78
CA ALA A 117 -8.59 -20.40 5.62
C ALA A 117 -9.10 -19.55 4.43
N PRO A 118 -8.73 -19.88 3.17
CA PRO A 118 -8.99 -19.04 2.00
C PRO A 118 -10.48 -18.88 1.66
N LEU A 119 -11.32 -19.81 2.06
CA LEU A 119 -12.75 -19.76 1.80
C LEU A 119 -13.56 -19.05 2.89
N THR A 120 -12.92 -18.68 4.00
CA THR A 120 -13.56 -17.97 5.10
C THR A 120 -13.42 -16.45 4.88
N ARG A 121 -14.56 -15.78 4.68
CA ARG A 121 -14.61 -14.31 4.60
C ARG A 121 -14.91 -13.73 5.97
N MET A 122 -14.13 -12.75 6.36
CA MET A 122 -14.35 -11.97 7.58
C MET A 122 -15.21 -10.73 7.29
N PRO A 123 -15.97 -10.21 8.28
CA PRO A 123 -17.01 -9.21 8.03
C PRO A 123 -16.53 -7.88 7.45
N LEU A 124 -15.37 -7.36 7.92
CA LEU A 124 -14.95 -6.00 7.58
C LEU A 124 -14.11 -5.93 6.32
N HIS A 125 -13.23 -6.91 6.10
CA HIS A 125 -12.33 -6.91 4.92
C HIS A 125 -11.91 -8.32 4.53
N THR A 126 -11.60 -8.53 3.24
CA THR A 126 -11.14 -9.83 2.72
C THR A 126 -9.73 -10.21 3.19
N ASN A 127 -8.89 -9.23 3.53
CA ASN A 127 -7.54 -9.45 4.05
C ASN A 127 -7.58 -9.42 5.58
N ALA A 128 -7.84 -10.57 6.19
CA ALA A 128 -7.93 -10.67 7.64
C ALA A 128 -6.99 -11.74 8.20
N LEU A 129 -6.50 -11.50 9.42
CA LEU A 129 -5.77 -12.48 10.19
C LEU A 129 -6.21 -12.44 11.65
N ARG A 130 -6.19 -13.61 12.30
CA ARG A 130 -6.47 -13.78 13.72
C ARG A 130 -5.23 -14.30 14.41
N LEU A 131 -4.81 -13.62 15.46
CA LEU A 131 -3.67 -13.99 16.29
C LEU A 131 -4.18 -14.39 17.68
N ARG A 132 -3.74 -15.55 18.18
CA ARG A 132 -4.11 -16.04 19.50
C ARG A 132 -2.86 -16.43 20.27
N ALA A 133 -2.83 -16.07 21.54
CA ALA A 133 -1.81 -16.47 22.50
C ALA A 133 -2.42 -17.33 23.61
N PHE A 134 -1.72 -18.38 24.01
CA PHE A 134 -2.19 -19.32 25.02
C PHE A 134 -1.11 -19.50 26.08
N ASP A 135 -1.55 -19.77 27.33
CA ASP A 135 -0.69 -20.19 28.44
C ASP A 135 -0.39 -21.70 28.41
N GLY A 136 0.46 -22.17 29.33
CA GLY A 136 0.82 -23.59 29.44
C GLY A 136 -0.33 -24.54 29.73
N ALA A 137 -1.47 -24.05 30.24
CA ALA A 137 -2.71 -24.78 30.41
C ALA A 137 -3.63 -24.72 29.16
N ARG A 138 -3.17 -24.11 28.07
CA ARG A 138 -3.95 -23.82 26.82
C ARG A 138 -5.12 -22.87 27.04
N SER A 139 -5.12 -22.09 28.13
CA SER A 139 -6.08 -21.01 28.29
C SER A 139 -5.70 -19.80 27.42
N THR A 140 -6.70 -19.15 26.86
CA THR A 140 -6.48 -17.99 25.99
C THR A 140 -5.95 -16.80 26.81
N VAL A 141 -4.76 -16.33 26.49
CA VAL A 141 -4.14 -15.13 27.04
C VAL A 141 -4.57 -13.89 26.26
N ALA A 142 -4.60 -14.02 24.92
CA ALA A 142 -5.10 -12.99 24.01
C ALA A 142 -5.67 -13.63 22.75
N ASP A 143 -6.67 -12.95 22.15
CA ASP A 143 -7.33 -13.35 20.91
C ASP A 143 -7.75 -12.07 20.18
N ARG A 144 -7.14 -11.79 19.02
CA ARG A 144 -7.36 -10.57 18.26
C ARG A 144 -7.47 -10.86 16.77
N VAL A 145 -8.41 -10.17 16.12
CA VAL A 145 -8.55 -10.14 14.66
C VAL A 145 -8.08 -8.80 14.16
N PHE A 146 -7.33 -8.82 13.06
CA PHE A 146 -6.83 -7.63 12.37
C PHE A 146 -7.21 -7.70 10.91
N TYR A 147 -7.49 -6.54 10.33
CA TYR A 147 -7.76 -6.36 8.91
C TYR A 147 -6.67 -5.53 8.27
N SER A 148 -6.02 -6.07 7.23
CA SER A 148 -5.07 -5.34 6.41
C SER A 148 -5.84 -4.64 5.29
N VAL A 149 -6.11 -3.35 5.48
CA VAL A 149 -7.04 -2.56 4.63
C VAL A 149 -6.36 -1.91 3.43
N GLY A 150 -5.15 -2.29 3.11
CA GLY A 150 -4.34 -1.72 2.03
C GLY A 150 -3.26 -0.77 2.55
N ASP A 151 -2.32 -0.40 1.70
CA ASP A 151 -1.20 0.52 1.97
C ASP A 151 -0.36 0.19 3.21
N GLY A 152 -0.45 -1.04 3.70
CA GLY A 152 0.18 -1.48 4.94
C GLY A 152 -0.54 -1.05 6.21
N PHE A 153 -1.72 -0.43 6.11
CA PHE A 153 -2.54 -0.08 7.26
C PHE A 153 -3.28 -1.29 7.82
N VAL A 154 -3.43 -1.30 9.14
CA VAL A 154 -4.05 -2.38 9.90
C VAL A 154 -5.13 -1.82 10.80
N VAL A 155 -6.30 -2.44 10.78
CA VAL A 155 -7.43 -2.10 11.65
C VAL A 155 -7.76 -3.32 12.51
N PRO A 156 -7.65 -3.26 13.84
CA PRO A 156 -8.15 -4.32 14.71
C PRO A 156 -9.68 -4.37 14.69
N GLU A 157 -10.27 -5.57 14.83
CA GLU A 157 -11.73 -5.77 14.77
C GLU A 157 -12.50 -5.00 15.87
N ASP A 158 -11.86 -4.85 17.02
CA ASP A 158 -12.39 -4.13 18.18
C ASP A 158 -12.05 -2.64 18.18
N ALA A 159 -11.44 -2.11 17.10
CA ALA A 159 -11.33 -0.68 16.92
C ALA A 159 -12.75 -0.09 16.85
N GLU A 160 -13.14 0.66 17.86
CA GLU A 160 -14.39 1.41 17.81
C GLU A 160 -14.37 2.26 16.53
N SER A 161 -15.50 2.30 15.81
CA SER A 161 -15.70 3.15 14.61
C SER A 161 -15.55 4.66 14.90
N SER A 162 -15.09 5.00 16.08
CA SER A 162 -14.95 6.32 16.68
C SER A 162 -13.52 6.88 16.61
N VAL A 163 -12.59 6.27 15.88
CA VAL A 163 -11.38 7.02 15.50
C VAL A 163 -11.72 7.95 14.32
N VAL A 164 -12.73 8.78 14.50
CA VAL A 164 -12.66 10.15 14.02
C VAL A 164 -11.55 10.78 14.85
N GLU A 165 -10.31 10.53 14.44
CA GLU A 165 -9.17 11.21 15.01
C GLU A 165 -9.55 12.68 15.06
N ASN A 166 -9.37 13.28 16.22
CA ASN A 166 -9.52 14.71 16.42
C ASN A 166 -8.30 15.39 15.75
N ARG A 167 -8.22 15.23 14.41
CA ARG A 167 -7.13 15.78 13.60
C ARG A 167 -7.20 17.28 13.66
N PRO A 168 -6.09 17.98 13.80
CA PRO A 168 -6.05 19.42 13.70
C PRO A 168 -6.74 19.89 12.40
N ALA A 169 -7.46 20.99 12.47
CA ALA A 169 -8.02 21.60 11.27
C ALA A 169 -6.87 22.11 10.39
N VAL A 170 -6.91 21.76 9.10
CA VAL A 170 -5.94 22.28 8.14
C VAL A 170 -6.29 23.69 7.72
N PRO A 171 -5.31 24.57 7.43
CA PRO A 171 -5.57 25.95 7.05
C PRO A 171 -6.28 26.10 5.70
N PHE A 172 -6.08 25.18 4.79
CA PHE A 172 -6.68 25.20 3.45
C PHE A 172 -7.46 23.89 3.20
N PRO A 173 -8.64 23.72 3.81
CA PRO A 173 -9.45 22.53 3.63
C PRO A 173 -10.09 22.51 2.23
N PHE A 174 -10.04 21.35 1.58
CA PHE A 174 -10.73 21.08 0.31
C PHE A 174 -11.24 19.66 0.29
N THR A 175 -12.27 19.41 -0.50
CA THR A 175 -12.84 18.08 -0.73
C THR A 175 -12.81 17.69 -2.21
N THR A 176 -12.60 18.67 -3.08
CA THR A 176 -12.56 18.48 -4.54
C THR A 176 -11.37 19.21 -5.15
N ALA A 177 -10.98 18.80 -6.36
CA ALA A 177 -9.95 19.50 -7.12
C ALA A 177 -10.39 20.94 -7.48
N CYS A 178 -11.70 21.13 -7.75
CA CYS A 178 -12.25 22.47 -8.00
C CYS A 178 -12.06 23.41 -6.79
N GLU A 179 -12.25 22.91 -5.56
CA GLU A 179 -11.99 23.70 -4.35
C GLU A 179 -10.51 24.01 -4.17
N LEU A 180 -9.63 23.05 -4.44
CA LEU A 180 -8.18 23.24 -4.40
C LEU A 180 -7.73 24.32 -5.38
N LEU A 181 -8.22 24.29 -6.63
CA LEU A 181 -7.93 25.31 -7.63
C LEU A 181 -8.42 26.71 -7.20
N LYS A 182 -9.62 26.80 -6.62
CA LYS A 182 -10.13 28.09 -6.06
C LYS A 182 -9.25 28.63 -4.94
N ILE A 183 -8.69 27.75 -4.10
CA ILE A 183 -7.72 28.16 -3.07
C ILE A 183 -6.46 28.73 -3.72
N CYS A 184 -5.91 28.03 -4.73
CA CYS A 184 -4.74 28.51 -5.47
C CYS A 184 -5.00 29.88 -6.13
N ASP A 185 -6.14 30.05 -6.78
CA ASP A 185 -6.52 31.32 -7.40
C ASP A 185 -6.68 32.47 -6.39
N ALA A 186 -7.33 32.20 -5.25
CA ALA A 186 -7.59 33.21 -4.22
C ALA A 186 -6.32 33.61 -3.46
N THR A 187 -5.35 32.72 -3.31
CA THR A 187 -4.14 32.94 -2.52
C THR A 187 -2.90 33.24 -3.35
N GLY A 188 -2.91 32.90 -4.62
CA GLY A 188 -1.73 32.91 -5.49
C GLY A 188 -0.74 31.77 -5.20
N MET A 189 -1.10 30.82 -4.35
CA MET A 189 -0.28 29.67 -3.98
C MET A 189 -0.33 28.60 -5.07
N SER A 190 0.76 27.84 -5.21
CA SER A 190 0.74 26.59 -5.98
C SER A 190 0.02 25.47 -5.19
N ILE A 191 -0.32 24.38 -5.87
CA ILE A 191 -0.86 23.17 -5.21
C ILE A 191 0.12 22.66 -4.15
N ALA A 192 1.43 22.72 -4.43
CA ALA A 192 2.47 22.31 -3.49
C ALA A 192 2.49 23.18 -2.23
N ASP A 193 2.39 24.51 -2.36
CA ASP A 193 2.35 25.44 -1.23
C ASP A 193 1.12 25.17 -0.33
N VAL A 194 -0.04 24.89 -0.94
CA VAL A 194 -1.26 24.52 -0.21
C VAL A 194 -1.07 23.22 0.55
N ALA A 195 -0.47 22.20 -0.09
CA ALA A 195 -0.18 20.93 0.54
C ALA A 195 0.82 21.09 1.69
N GLU A 196 1.91 21.82 1.52
CA GLU A 196 2.90 22.10 2.55
C GLU A 196 2.29 22.81 3.77
N ALA A 197 1.45 23.82 3.53
CA ALA A 197 0.77 24.52 4.62
C ALA A 197 -0.18 23.63 5.41
N ASN A 198 -0.92 22.75 4.73
CA ASN A 198 -1.79 21.76 5.37
C ASN A 198 -0.98 20.73 6.16
N GLU A 199 0.10 20.21 5.59
CA GLU A 199 0.99 19.26 6.25
C GLU A 199 1.65 19.85 7.50
N ALA A 200 2.11 21.10 7.41
CA ALA A 200 2.67 21.83 8.57
C ALA A 200 1.73 21.92 9.75
N ALA A 201 0.42 22.04 9.48
CA ALA A 201 -0.60 22.07 10.54
C ALA A 201 -0.83 20.70 11.19
N LEU A 202 -0.58 19.60 10.46
CA LEU A 202 -0.79 18.24 10.95
C LEU A 202 0.42 17.67 11.69
N ILE A 203 1.61 17.81 11.13
CA ILE A 203 2.83 17.18 11.66
C ILE A 203 3.89 18.16 12.16
N GLY A 204 3.72 19.47 11.92
CA GLY A 204 4.72 20.51 12.20
C GLY A 204 5.65 20.76 10.99
N ALA A 205 5.92 22.03 10.70
CA ALA A 205 6.72 22.43 9.54
C ALA A 205 8.15 21.88 9.56
N ASP A 206 8.75 21.77 10.73
CA ASP A 206 10.09 21.21 10.96
C ASP A 206 10.20 19.71 10.64
N ARG A 207 9.10 18.97 10.65
CA ARG A 207 9.05 17.53 10.39
C ARG A 207 8.76 17.16 8.94
N ILE A 208 8.30 18.12 8.12
CA ILE A 208 7.95 17.84 6.71
C ILE A 208 9.16 17.34 5.95
N ALA A 209 10.26 18.07 6.00
CA ALA A 209 11.48 17.73 5.27
C ALA A 209 11.98 16.32 5.66
N GLU A 210 12.05 16.01 6.95
CA GLU A 210 12.46 14.69 7.43
C GLU A 210 11.52 13.59 6.92
N SER A 211 10.20 13.82 6.92
CA SER A 211 9.21 12.86 6.46
C SER A 211 9.33 12.61 4.96
N VAL A 212 9.50 13.66 4.16
CA VAL A 212 9.74 13.58 2.71
C VAL A 212 11.05 12.84 2.42
N ASP A 213 12.14 13.20 3.10
CA ASP A 213 13.46 12.58 2.91
C ASP A 213 13.44 11.08 3.25
N ARG A 214 12.71 10.66 4.26
CA ARG A 214 12.52 9.25 4.61
C ARG A 214 11.82 8.48 3.48
N VAL A 215 10.71 9.01 2.97
CA VAL A 215 9.97 8.40 1.85
C VAL A 215 10.86 8.35 0.61
N TRP A 216 11.52 9.45 0.27
CA TRP A 216 12.40 9.55 -0.88
C TRP A 216 13.59 8.58 -0.79
N SER A 217 14.23 8.50 0.38
CA SER A 217 15.35 7.57 0.60
C SER A 217 14.94 6.11 0.42
N ALA A 218 13.74 5.75 0.89
CA ALA A 218 13.20 4.40 0.68
C ALA A 218 12.94 4.13 -0.82
N MET A 219 12.37 5.09 -1.54
CA MET A 219 12.14 4.99 -3.00
C MET A 219 13.45 4.84 -3.76
N VAL A 220 14.47 5.66 -3.45
CA VAL A 220 15.80 5.58 -4.08
C VAL A 220 16.44 4.22 -3.83
N SER A 221 16.45 3.75 -2.58
CA SER A 221 16.99 2.42 -2.23
C SER A 221 16.28 1.29 -2.98
N CYS A 222 14.95 1.39 -3.14
CA CYS A 222 14.16 0.43 -3.88
C CYS A 222 14.50 0.43 -5.38
N ILE A 223 14.67 1.61 -5.98
CA ILE A 223 15.07 1.79 -7.38
C ILE A 223 16.49 1.22 -7.60
N GLU A 224 17.45 1.59 -6.72
CA GLU A 224 18.84 1.12 -6.80
C GLU A 224 18.91 -0.41 -6.70
N ALA A 225 18.21 -1.00 -5.73
CA ALA A 225 18.12 -2.45 -5.60
C ALA A 225 17.49 -3.08 -6.86
N GLY A 226 16.43 -2.47 -7.41
CA GLY A 226 15.75 -2.95 -8.61
C GLY A 226 16.63 -2.93 -9.86
N VAL A 227 17.44 -1.88 -10.04
CA VAL A 227 18.34 -1.74 -11.21
C VAL A 227 19.66 -2.50 -11.05
N ALA A 228 20.06 -2.81 -9.82
CA ALA A 228 21.27 -3.56 -9.55
C ALA A 228 21.06 -5.09 -9.55
N THR A 229 19.88 -5.57 -9.13
CA THR A 229 19.63 -6.98 -8.90
C THR A 229 19.24 -7.70 -10.20
N GLU A 230 20.10 -8.56 -10.68
CA GLU A 230 19.86 -9.43 -11.83
C GLU A 230 19.16 -10.75 -11.45
N GLY A 231 18.85 -11.57 -12.44
CA GLY A 231 18.25 -12.89 -12.25
C GLY A 231 16.73 -12.90 -12.36
N ARG A 232 16.07 -13.68 -11.49
CA ARG A 232 14.63 -13.92 -11.54
C ARG A 232 13.94 -13.50 -10.24
N LEU A 233 12.68 -13.11 -10.34
CA LEU A 233 11.86 -12.79 -9.19
C LEU A 233 11.47 -14.08 -8.43
N PRO A 234 11.38 -14.04 -7.09
CA PRO A 234 10.88 -15.16 -6.31
C PRO A 234 9.38 -15.40 -6.56
N GLY A 235 8.87 -16.58 -6.19
CA GLY A 235 7.43 -16.89 -6.24
C GLY A 235 7.01 -17.90 -7.30
N GLY A 236 7.95 -18.41 -8.12
CA GLY A 236 7.69 -19.55 -9.02
C GLY A 236 7.15 -19.21 -10.40
N LEU A 237 6.90 -17.92 -10.72
CA LEU A 237 6.49 -17.48 -12.07
C LEU A 237 7.66 -17.35 -13.06
N ASP A 238 8.88 -17.56 -12.59
CA ASP A 238 10.10 -17.52 -13.41
C ASP A 238 10.33 -16.19 -14.16
N VAL A 239 9.84 -15.07 -13.59
CA VAL A 239 9.93 -13.75 -14.22
C VAL A 239 11.35 -13.22 -14.16
N ALA A 240 11.93 -12.94 -15.33
CA ALA A 240 13.26 -12.33 -15.42
C ALA A 240 13.24 -10.88 -14.96
N ARG A 241 14.25 -10.47 -14.17
CA ARG A 241 14.45 -9.08 -13.78
C ARG A 241 14.97 -8.27 -14.97
N ARG A 242 14.12 -7.40 -15.52
CA ARG A 242 14.42 -6.62 -16.73
C ARG A 242 14.98 -5.23 -16.43
N ALA A 243 14.76 -4.72 -15.21
CA ALA A 243 15.15 -3.38 -14.82
C ALA A 243 16.65 -3.08 -15.02
N PRO A 244 17.61 -3.96 -14.66
CA PRO A 244 19.03 -3.69 -14.90
C PRO A 244 19.37 -3.46 -16.37
N GLY A 245 18.79 -4.29 -17.25
CA GLY A 245 19.01 -4.18 -18.69
C GLY A 245 18.34 -2.93 -19.32
N LEU A 246 17.19 -2.53 -18.81
CA LEU A 246 16.47 -1.33 -19.25
C LEU A 246 17.17 -0.06 -18.75
N PHE A 247 17.57 0.00 -17.49
CA PHE A 247 18.24 1.14 -16.89
C PHE A 247 19.55 1.49 -17.61
N ARG A 248 20.35 0.46 -17.93
CA ARG A 248 21.57 0.67 -18.77
C ARG A 248 21.29 1.33 -20.11
N ARG A 249 20.06 1.31 -20.61
CA ARG A 249 19.67 1.84 -21.94
C ARG A 249 18.94 3.18 -21.88
N LEU A 250 18.26 3.56 -20.79
CA LEU A 250 17.24 4.61 -20.80
C LEU A 250 17.40 5.79 -19.81
N GLY A 251 18.02 5.65 -18.60
CA GLY A 251 18.14 6.75 -17.61
C GLY A 251 16.82 7.13 -16.87
N SER A 252 16.80 8.05 -15.91
CA SER A 252 15.74 8.25 -14.87
C SER A 252 15.06 9.64 -14.78
N ALA A 253 13.90 9.81 -14.04
CA ALA A 253 13.26 10.92 -13.24
C ALA A 253 11.76 10.75 -12.85
N GLY A 254 11.08 11.42 -11.96
CA GLY A 254 10.56 11.86 -10.69
C GLY A 254 9.09 12.39 -10.51
N HIS A 255 8.46 12.90 -9.43
CA HIS A 255 7.16 12.73 -8.70
C HIS A 255 6.37 14.00 -8.32
N ASP A 256 5.21 14.18 -7.65
CA ASP A 256 4.21 13.71 -6.66
C ASP A 256 3.31 14.89 -6.13
N ALA A 257 1.96 14.80 -5.90
CA ALA A 257 1.05 15.59 -5.01
C ALA A 257 -0.47 15.27 -5.10
N ILE A 258 -0.97 14.50 -6.05
CA ILE A 258 -2.39 14.31 -6.39
C ILE A 258 -3.05 13.12 -5.64
N GLY A 259 -2.25 12.23 -5.05
CA GLY A 259 -2.71 11.02 -4.37
C GLY A 259 -3.71 11.24 -3.24
N SER A 260 -3.65 12.37 -2.55
CA SER A 260 -4.58 12.69 -1.47
C SER A 260 -6.04 12.79 -1.93
N LEU A 261 -6.30 13.41 -3.07
CA LEU A 261 -7.67 13.52 -3.62
C LEU A 261 -8.24 12.15 -3.98
N VAL A 262 -7.44 11.29 -4.58
CA VAL A 262 -7.87 9.95 -4.97
C VAL A 262 -8.13 9.08 -3.76
N LYS A 263 -7.24 9.10 -2.76
CA LYS A 263 -7.39 8.33 -1.52
C LYS A 263 -8.63 8.73 -0.72
N ALA A 264 -8.94 10.03 -0.65
CA ALA A 264 -10.06 10.55 0.11
C ALA A 264 -11.43 10.31 -0.55
N ASN A 265 -11.50 10.36 -1.89
CA ASN A 265 -12.76 10.35 -2.62
C ASN A 265 -13.05 9.03 -3.36
N ALA A 266 -12.06 8.15 -3.46
CA ALA A 266 -12.20 6.83 -4.08
C ALA A 266 -11.38 5.79 -3.30
N SER A 267 -10.45 5.08 -3.95
CA SER A 267 -9.49 4.18 -3.29
C SER A 267 -8.21 4.12 -4.11
N ILE A 268 -7.08 4.06 -3.41
CA ILE A 268 -5.76 3.78 -4.01
C ILE A 268 -5.37 2.30 -3.88
N SER A 269 -6.28 1.45 -3.42
CA SER A 269 -6.05 0.02 -3.18
C SER A 269 -6.50 -0.84 -4.36
N GLY A 270 -5.62 -1.70 -4.87
CA GLY A 270 -5.95 -2.71 -5.88
C GLY A 270 -6.99 -3.74 -5.41
N ALA A 271 -7.03 -4.02 -4.11
CA ALA A 271 -8.00 -4.93 -3.50
C ALA A 271 -9.43 -4.36 -3.49
N GLU A 272 -9.57 -3.04 -3.40
CA GLU A 272 -10.88 -2.36 -3.36
C GLU A 272 -11.35 -1.91 -4.75
N ALA A 273 -10.46 -1.30 -5.53
CA ALA A 273 -10.81 -0.63 -6.78
C ALA A 273 -10.15 -1.23 -8.03
N GLY A 274 -9.38 -2.31 -7.91
CA GLY A 274 -8.57 -2.84 -9.01
C GLY A 274 -7.31 -1.99 -9.26
N CYS A 275 -6.55 -2.32 -10.30
CA CYS A 275 -5.35 -1.53 -10.65
C CYS A 275 -5.65 -0.11 -11.10
N GLN A 276 -6.89 0.24 -11.45
CA GLN A 276 -7.25 1.64 -11.67
C GLN A 276 -7.03 2.49 -10.40
N GLY A 277 -7.32 1.94 -9.22
CA GLY A 277 -7.07 2.60 -7.93
C GLY A 277 -5.58 2.70 -7.61
N GLU A 278 -4.81 1.67 -7.80
CA GLU A 278 -3.38 1.63 -7.48
C GLU A 278 -2.52 2.30 -8.56
N VAL A 279 -2.47 1.71 -9.75
CA VAL A 279 -1.63 2.18 -10.86
C VAL A 279 -2.14 3.49 -11.43
N GLY A 280 -3.47 3.66 -11.53
CA GLY A 280 -4.09 4.88 -12.03
C GLY A 280 -3.81 6.07 -11.11
N SER A 281 -3.92 5.90 -9.79
CA SER A 281 -3.61 6.95 -8.82
C SER A 281 -2.13 7.33 -8.86
N ALA A 282 -1.23 6.33 -8.87
CA ALA A 282 0.21 6.57 -8.97
C ALA A 282 0.58 7.31 -10.28
N CYS A 283 -0.06 6.95 -11.39
CA CYS A 283 0.13 7.62 -12.67
C CYS A 283 -0.34 9.08 -12.64
N ALA A 284 -1.52 9.35 -12.05
CA ALA A 284 -2.06 10.70 -11.91
C ALA A 284 -1.16 11.58 -11.02
N MET A 285 -0.69 11.03 -9.89
CA MET A 285 0.29 11.70 -9.02
C MET A 285 1.56 12.07 -9.77
N ALA A 286 2.14 11.12 -10.50
CA ALA A 286 3.37 11.32 -11.26
C ALA A 286 3.17 12.35 -12.39
N ALA A 287 2.03 12.33 -13.09
CA ALA A 287 1.73 13.28 -14.17
C ALA A 287 1.60 14.71 -13.65
N GLY A 288 0.82 14.90 -12.57
CA GLY A 288 0.65 16.21 -11.96
C GLY A 288 1.95 16.77 -11.40
N ALA A 289 2.73 15.94 -10.70
CA ALA A 289 4.02 16.33 -10.17
C ALA A 289 5.01 16.74 -11.28
N LEU A 290 5.13 15.94 -12.35
CA LEU A 290 5.98 16.27 -13.48
C LEU A 290 5.55 17.56 -14.16
N CYS A 291 4.23 17.78 -14.32
CA CYS A 291 3.69 19.02 -14.86
C CYS A 291 4.07 20.22 -13.98
N ALA A 292 3.95 20.11 -12.65
CA ALA A 292 4.34 21.17 -11.71
C ALA A 292 5.83 21.48 -11.77
N VAL A 293 6.70 20.47 -11.74
CA VAL A 293 8.18 20.62 -11.83
C VAL A 293 8.59 21.28 -13.16
N LEU A 294 7.87 21.02 -14.24
CA LEU A 294 8.10 21.65 -15.54
C LEU A 294 7.49 23.07 -15.67
N GLY A 295 6.95 23.63 -14.58
CA GLY A 295 6.42 24.99 -14.50
C GLY A 295 4.95 25.13 -14.89
N GLY A 296 4.20 24.03 -14.88
CA GLY A 296 2.76 24.05 -15.14
C GLY A 296 1.98 24.81 -14.06
N LYS A 297 0.97 25.57 -14.49
CA LYS A 297 0.01 26.24 -13.61
C LYS A 297 -0.89 25.22 -12.92
N PRO A 298 -1.54 25.56 -11.78
CA PRO A 298 -2.43 24.64 -11.07
C PRO A 298 -3.46 23.92 -11.95
N ALA A 299 -4.10 24.64 -12.88
CA ALA A 299 -5.06 24.04 -13.82
C ALA A 299 -4.41 23.04 -14.80
N GLN A 300 -3.17 23.26 -15.21
CA GLN A 300 -2.43 22.30 -16.04
C GLN A 300 -1.98 21.09 -15.23
N VAL A 301 -1.63 21.27 -13.96
CA VAL A 301 -1.27 20.19 -13.04
C VAL A 301 -2.48 19.25 -12.79
N GLU A 302 -3.65 19.85 -12.54
CA GLU A 302 -4.91 19.12 -12.39
C GLU A 302 -5.27 18.37 -13.68
N TYR A 303 -5.18 19.03 -14.83
CA TYR A 303 -5.45 18.42 -16.14
C TYR A 303 -4.47 17.27 -16.46
N ALA A 304 -3.20 17.39 -16.12
CA ALA A 304 -2.23 16.30 -16.29
C ALA A 304 -2.63 15.05 -15.49
N ALA A 305 -3.10 15.25 -14.25
CA ALA A 305 -3.56 14.19 -13.40
C ALA A 305 -4.86 13.56 -13.91
N GLU A 306 -5.79 14.36 -14.40
CA GLU A 306 -7.03 13.93 -15.03
C GLU A 306 -6.74 13.01 -16.22
N ILE A 307 -5.95 13.47 -17.21
CA ILE A 307 -5.56 12.67 -18.38
C ILE A 307 -4.96 11.32 -17.94
N ALA A 308 -4.07 11.35 -16.98
CA ALA A 308 -3.39 10.14 -16.52
C ALA A 308 -4.37 9.15 -15.86
N MET A 309 -5.32 9.64 -15.05
CA MET A 309 -6.30 8.81 -14.35
C MET A 309 -7.34 8.24 -15.32
N GLU A 310 -7.88 9.04 -16.25
CA GLU A 310 -8.93 8.59 -17.16
C GLU A 310 -8.49 7.39 -18.02
N HIS A 311 -7.19 7.34 -18.40
CA HIS A 311 -6.61 6.26 -19.18
C HIS A 311 -6.42 4.95 -18.39
N HIS A 312 -6.69 4.96 -17.09
CA HIS A 312 -6.63 3.77 -16.23
C HIS A 312 -8.01 3.31 -15.75
N LEU A 313 -9.10 4.01 -16.09
CA LEU A 313 -10.46 3.62 -15.71
C LEU A 313 -10.78 2.21 -16.19
N GLY A 314 -11.35 1.39 -15.30
CA GLY A 314 -11.72 0.01 -15.57
C GLY A 314 -10.56 -1.00 -15.50
N LEU A 315 -9.33 -0.58 -15.17
CA LEU A 315 -8.19 -1.48 -15.10
C LEU A 315 -8.34 -2.45 -13.91
N THR A 316 -8.50 -3.74 -14.24
CA THR A 316 -8.67 -4.82 -13.25
C THR A 316 -7.38 -5.12 -12.51
N CYS A 317 -7.47 -5.78 -11.35
CA CYS A 317 -6.33 -6.37 -10.64
C CYS A 317 -6.46 -7.89 -10.62
N ASP A 318 -5.80 -8.53 -11.55
CA ASP A 318 -5.88 -9.96 -11.85
C ASP A 318 -4.49 -10.61 -11.97
N PRO A 319 -3.65 -10.54 -10.91
CA PRO A 319 -2.26 -10.99 -10.96
C PRO A 319 -2.15 -12.49 -11.17
N VAL A 320 -1.29 -12.89 -12.11
CA VAL A 320 -1.02 -14.30 -12.45
C VAL A 320 -0.40 -15.02 -11.27
N GLY A 321 -0.96 -16.17 -10.90
CA GLY A 321 -0.53 -16.94 -9.73
C GLY A 321 -0.70 -16.21 -8.39
N GLY A 322 -1.49 -15.14 -8.35
CA GLY A 322 -1.67 -14.30 -7.16
C GLY A 322 -0.44 -13.46 -6.79
N LEU A 323 0.54 -13.35 -7.68
CA LEU A 323 1.78 -12.61 -7.42
C LEU A 323 1.74 -11.24 -8.11
N VAL A 324 2.14 -10.18 -7.37
CA VAL A 324 2.25 -8.80 -7.87
C VAL A 324 3.48 -8.68 -8.80
N GLN A 325 3.48 -9.44 -9.89
CA GLN A 325 4.56 -9.48 -10.88
C GLN A 325 4.01 -9.32 -12.30
N ILE A 326 3.12 -10.22 -12.74
CA ILE A 326 2.47 -10.19 -14.05
C ILE A 326 0.96 -10.00 -13.83
N PRO A 327 0.34 -8.96 -14.42
CA PRO A 327 0.89 -7.92 -15.29
C PRO A 327 1.40 -6.67 -14.56
N CYS A 328 1.50 -6.66 -13.25
CA CYS A 328 1.72 -5.47 -12.43
C CYS A 328 2.99 -4.68 -12.82
N ILE A 329 4.11 -5.39 -13.10
CA ILE A 329 5.37 -4.73 -13.51
C ILE A 329 5.21 -4.00 -14.84
N GLU A 330 4.55 -4.62 -15.84
CA GLU A 330 4.28 -4.00 -17.14
C GLU A 330 3.32 -2.82 -17.00
N ARG A 331 2.25 -2.95 -16.22
CA ARG A 331 1.28 -1.87 -15.98
C ARG A 331 1.95 -0.64 -15.36
N ASN A 332 2.80 -0.82 -14.35
CA ASN A 332 3.55 0.30 -13.77
C ASN A 332 4.55 0.91 -14.76
N GLY A 333 5.23 0.10 -15.56
CA GLY A 333 6.13 0.61 -16.61
C GLY A 333 5.40 1.45 -17.68
N ILE A 334 4.22 1.02 -18.12
CA ILE A 334 3.40 1.78 -19.08
C ILE A 334 2.81 3.02 -18.43
N ALA A 335 2.37 2.94 -17.17
CA ALA A 335 1.85 4.09 -16.43
C ALA A 335 2.89 5.21 -16.29
N ALA A 336 4.16 4.89 -16.09
CA ALA A 336 5.23 5.88 -16.06
C ALA A 336 5.37 6.64 -17.41
N VAL A 337 5.19 5.95 -18.53
CA VAL A 337 5.17 6.58 -19.87
C VAL A 337 3.91 7.42 -20.06
N THR A 338 2.77 6.94 -19.59
CA THR A 338 1.49 7.66 -19.62
C THR A 338 1.59 8.96 -18.83
N ALA A 339 2.19 8.94 -17.64
CA ALA A 339 2.39 10.13 -16.81
C ALA A 339 3.23 11.19 -17.53
N LEU A 340 4.32 10.80 -18.19
CA LEU A 340 5.13 11.72 -19.00
C LEU A 340 4.33 12.32 -20.16
N SER A 341 3.53 11.51 -20.84
CA SER A 341 2.70 11.96 -21.97
C SER A 341 1.60 12.91 -21.50
N ALA A 342 0.90 12.59 -20.41
CA ALA A 342 -0.15 13.40 -19.81
C ALA A 342 0.38 14.77 -19.37
N ALA A 343 1.53 14.83 -18.69
CA ALA A 343 2.17 16.09 -18.29
C ALA A 343 2.51 16.97 -19.51
N ARG A 344 3.05 16.38 -20.56
CA ARG A 344 3.37 17.10 -21.80
C ARG A 344 2.15 17.62 -22.54
N MET A 345 1.06 16.83 -22.58
CA MET A 345 -0.21 17.26 -23.18
C MET A 345 -0.80 18.45 -22.43
N ALA A 346 -0.85 18.37 -21.10
CA ALA A 346 -1.38 19.43 -20.26
C ALA A 346 -0.56 20.72 -20.37
N LEU A 347 0.78 20.62 -20.41
CA LEU A 347 1.69 21.77 -20.58
C LEU A 347 1.56 22.40 -21.98
N GLY A 348 1.16 21.65 -22.99
CA GLY A 348 0.92 22.16 -24.35
C GLY A 348 -0.37 22.99 -24.49
N GLY A 349 -1.27 22.92 -23.50
CA GLY A 349 -2.52 23.66 -23.42
C GLY A 349 -2.48 24.79 -22.40
N ASP A 350 -3.62 25.44 -22.19
CA ASP A 350 -3.80 26.49 -21.20
C ASP A 350 -4.39 26.00 -19.86
N GLY A 351 -4.67 24.68 -19.75
CA GLY A 351 -5.34 24.05 -18.61
C GLY A 351 -6.86 23.96 -18.76
N THR A 352 -7.44 24.46 -19.87
CA THR A 352 -8.87 24.32 -20.13
C THR A 352 -9.19 22.93 -20.64
N HIS A 353 -10.14 22.23 -19.99
CA HIS A 353 -10.57 20.89 -20.37
C HIS A 353 -12.03 20.65 -19.96
N VAL A 354 -12.66 19.59 -20.49
CA VAL A 354 -14.10 19.32 -20.32
C VAL A 354 -14.33 18.39 -19.14
N VAL A 355 -13.51 17.37 -19.01
CA VAL A 355 -13.60 16.37 -17.93
C VAL A 355 -12.71 16.80 -16.79
N SER A 356 -13.26 17.02 -15.60
CA SER A 356 -12.45 17.38 -14.43
C SER A 356 -11.87 16.15 -13.73
N LEU A 357 -10.76 16.34 -13.01
CA LEU A 357 -10.20 15.30 -12.17
C LEU A 357 -11.21 14.75 -11.15
N ASP A 358 -12.08 15.60 -10.60
CA ASP A 358 -13.16 15.17 -9.70
C ASP A 358 -14.13 14.20 -10.38
N THR A 359 -14.46 14.45 -11.64
CA THR A 359 -15.33 13.57 -12.44
C THR A 359 -14.68 12.20 -12.66
N VAL A 360 -13.39 12.18 -12.95
CA VAL A 360 -12.65 10.93 -13.18
C VAL A 360 -12.50 10.14 -11.89
N ILE A 361 -12.21 10.80 -10.76
CA ILE A 361 -12.13 10.17 -9.43
C ILE A 361 -13.48 9.53 -9.06
N GLU A 362 -14.60 10.24 -9.24
CA GLU A 362 -15.93 9.68 -8.96
C GLU A 362 -16.24 8.51 -9.91
N THR A 363 -15.90 8.62 -11.19
CA THR A 363 -16.05 7.53 -12.16
C THR A 363 -15.23 6.31 -11.74
N MET A 364 -14.00 6.50 -11.28
CA MET A 364 -13.16 5.43 -10.76
C MET A 364 -13.78 4.75 -9.54
N ARG A 365 -14.35 5.55 -8.62
CA ARG A 365 -15.07 5.03 -7.44
C ARG A 365 -16.24 4.15 -7.85
N GLN A 366 -17.10 4.62 -8.76
CA GLN A 366 -18.27 3.87 -9.25
C GLN A 366 -17.83 2.59 -9.96
N THR A 367 -16.89 2.69 -10.91
CA THR A 367 -16.35 1.53 -11.63
C THR A 367 -15.72 0.52 -10.66
N GLY A 368 -15.05 0.99 -9.60
CA GLY A 368 -14.52 0.14 -8.54
C GLY A 368 -15.59 -0.61 -7.76
N LEU A 369 -16.73 0.01 -7.46
CA LEU A 369 -17.88 -0.64 -6.82
C LEU A 369 -18.53 -1.68 -7.74
N ASP A 370 -18.65 -1.37 -9.02
CA ASP A 370 -19.25 -2.27 -10.03
C ASP A 370 -18.34 -3.42 -10.43
N MET A 371 -17.02 -3.27 -10.22
CA MET A 371 -16.03 -4.29 -10.53
C MET A 371 -16.26 -5.53 -9.65
N SER A 372 -16.47 -6.68 -10.28
CA SER A 372 -16.61 -7.95 -9.56
C SER A 372 -15.33 -8.27 -8.76
N ASP A 373 -15.50 -8.81 -7.55
CA ASP A 373 -14.41 -9.20 -6.65
C ASP A 373 -13.36 -10.09 -7.31
N LYS A 374 -13.74 -10.93 -8.29
CA LYS A 374 -12.82 -11.77 -9.03
C LYS A 374 -11.77 -11.01 -9.86
N TYR A 375 -11.96 -9.70 -10.05
CA TYR A 375 -11.06 -8.80 -10.76
C TYR A 375 -10.33 -7.81 -9.83
N LYS A 376 -10.42 -8.03 -8.50
CA LYS A 376 -9.82 -7.19 -7.46
C LYS A 376 -8.80 -7.98 -6.64
N GLU A 377 -7.57 -8.10 -7.11
CA GLU A 377 -6.43 -8.73 -6.41
C GLU A 377 -6.68 -10.18 -5.88
N THR A 378 -7.72 -10.87 -6.37
CA THR A 378 -8.14 -12.17 -5.84
C THR A 378 -7.61 -13.37 -6.63
N SER A 379 -7.00 -13.15 -7.79
CA SER A 379 -6.51 -14.20 -8.72
C SER A 379 -7.58 -15.23 -9.13
N THR A 380 -8.86 -14.85 -9.07
CA THR A 380 -10.00 -15.72 -9.40
C THR A 380 -10.70 -15.33 -10.69
N GLY A 381 -10.09 -14.46 -11.51
CA GLY A 381 -10.61 -13.99 -12.80
C GLY A 381 -9.52 -13.41 -13.69
N GLY A 382 -9.90 -13.00 -14.90
CA GLY A 382 -9.02 -12.31 -15.85
C GLY A 382 -7.77 -13.09 -16.23
N LEU A 383 -6.64 -12.42 -16.27
CA LEU A 383 -5.33 -13.03 -16.61
C LEU A 383 -4.94 -14.13 -15.64
N ALA A 384 -5.31 -14.02 -14.37
CA ALA A 384 -4.99 -15.01 -13.36
C ALA A 384 -5.53 -16.41 -13.66
N LEU A 385 -6.67 -16.52 -14.36
CA LEU A 385 -7.23 -17.81 -14.78
C LEU A 385 -6.85 -18.20 -16.20
N ASN A 386 -6.58 -17.22 -17.08
CA ASN A 386 -6.37 -17.50 -18.51
C ASN A 386 -4.90 -17.77 -18.86
N VAL A 387 -3.98 -17.45 -17.96
CA VAL A 387 -2.56 -17.81 -18.13
C VAL A 387 -2.32 -19.17 -17.50
N VAL A 388 -2.09 -20.18 -18.34
CA VAL A 388 -1.69 -21.52 -17.87
C VAL A 388 -0.22 -21.46 -17.53
N ILE A 389 0.10 -21.66 -16.25
CA ILE A 389 1.48 -21.84 -15.79
C ILE A 389 1.80 -23.33 -15.96
N CYS A 390 2.60 -23.66 -16.99
CA CYS A 390 3.06 -25.03 -17.24
C CYS A 390 4.26 -25.36 -16.36
#